data_e39f426e9526cb3b8bb2dcdd48932b50
#
_entry.id   e39f426e9526cb3b8bb2dcdd48932b50
#
_cell.length_a   1.000
_cell.length_b   1.000
_cell.length_c   1.000
_cell.angle_alpha   90.00
_cell.angle_beta   90.00
_cell.angle_gamma   90.00
#
_symmetry.space_group_name_H-M   'P 1'
#
loop_
_entity.id
_entity.type
_entity.pdbx_description
1 polymer ?
#
loop_
_entity_poly.entity_id
_entity_poly.type
_entity_poly.pdbx_seq_one_letter_code
_entity_poly.pdbx_strand_id
1 'polypeptide(L)'
;MRLSLTSWSFPSLTLPECVAVSTALGIGALDLGLFYRSALSKAEILGDPKAVADRVRGLGIEVPSYYHLFGEGLAGQNLALPGSVTQNVADLSRVMEFADLAEIGSVFILPGIVNPGQSRDQAAAVSIESLQALIEVAGHHKARLCIEPHVHSFAESPAMVRRLVDVTGIGLALDYAHFACLGYRQEEVDPLAPHAVHVHLRQARMGALQAKFAQGTLNFPAMFATLRDAGYQGWLALEAVHQDYMNTLSEDVITETVALRDCFRAWRGD
;
A
#
# COMPACT_ATOMS: atom_id res chain seq x y z
N MET A 1 4.56 0.64 -16.83
CA MET A 1 3.69 0.94 -15.67
C MET A 1 2.24 1.03 -16.12
N ARG A 2 1.29 0.64 -15.25
CA ARG A 2 -0.17 0.66 -15.48
C ARG A 2 -0.86 1.31 -14.28
N LEU A 3 -2.09 1.80 -14.43
CA LEU A 3 -2.84 2.41 -13.34
C LEU A 3 -3.81 1.43 -12.70
N SER A 4 -3.92 1.46 -11.38
CA SER A 4 -5.01 0.90 -10.59
C SER A 4 -5.69 1.99 -9.75
N LEU A 5 -6.85 1.68 -9.20
CA LEU A 5 -7.58 2.55 -8.28
C LEU A 5 -7.68 1.85 -6.93
N THR A 6 -7.57 2.56 -5.82
CA THR A 6 -7.74 1.93 -4.50
C THR A 6 -9.21 1.89 -4.10
N SER A 7 -9.68 0.74 -3.61
CA SER A 7 -11.07 0.59 -3.17
C SER A 7 -11.42 1.49 -1.98
N TRP A 8 -10.45 1.76 -1.12
CA TRP A 8 -10.63 2.63 0.06
C TRP A 8 -10.65 4.13 -0.24
N SER A 9 -10.41 4.53 -1.50
CA SER A 9 -10.70 5.90 -1.96
C SER A 9 -12.19 6.24 -1.91
N PHE A 10 -13.06 5.22 -1.91
CA PHE A 10 -14.51 5.38 -1.94
C PHE A 10 -15.17 4.66 -0.75
N PRO A 11 -15.06 5.21 0.47
CA PRO A 11 -15.44 4.50 1.70
C PRO A 11 -16.93 4.16 1.80
N SER A 12 -17.79 4.85 1.07
CA SER A 12 -19.23 4.62 1.05
C SER A 12 -19.71 3.65 -0.02
N LEU A 13 -18.83 3.22 -0.93
CA LEU A 13 -19.16 2.32 -2.03
C LEU A 13 -18.90 0.85 -1.65
N THR A 14 -19.66 -0.05 -2.26
CA THR A 14 -19.39 -1.48 -2.27
C THR A 14 -18.32 -1.82 -3.32
N LEU A 15 -17.74 -3.03 -3.27
CA LEU A 15 -16.76 -3.45 -4.28
C LEU A 15 -17.29 -3.36 -5.72
N PRO A 16 -18.51 -3.85 -6.05
CA PRO A 16 -19.06 -3.68 -7.40
C PRO A 16 -19.22 -2.22 -7.83
N GLU A 17 -19.59 -1.32 -6.92
CA GLU A 17 -19.65 0.12 -7.20
C GLU A 17 -18.24 0.72 -7.43
N CYS A 18 -17.24 0.30 -6.67
CA CYS A 18 -15.84 0.69 -6.92
C CYS A 18 -15.36 0.22 -8.30
N VAL A 19 -15.70 -1.00 -8.71
CA VAL A 19 -15.41 -1.52 -10.05
C VAL A 19 -16.07 -0.66 -11.13
N ALA A 20 -17.33 -0.26 -10.94
CA ALA A 20 -18.04 0.60 -11.87
C ALA A 20 -17.37 1.97 -11.99
N VAL A 21 -16.95 2.58 -10.87
CA VAL A 21 -16.19 3.85 -10.87
C VAL A 21 -14.84 3.69 -11.57
N SER A 22 -14.08 2.67 -11.25
CA SER A 22 -12.78 2.39 -11.89
C SER A 22 -12.91 2.25 -13.40
N THR A 23 -13.91 1.48 -13.84
CA THR A 23 -14.21 1.29 -15.26
C THR A 23 -14.62 2.61 -15.94
N ALA A 24 -15.50 3.41 -15.32
CA ALA A 24 -15.92 4.71 -15.84
C ALA A 24 -14.77 5.71 -15.97
N LEU A 25 -13.76 5.61 -15.09
CA LEU A 25 -12.53 6.40 -15.17
C LEU A 25 -11.54 5.86 -16.22
N GLY A 26 -11.85 4.75 -16.88
CA GLY A 26 -10.94 4.08 -17.82
C GLY A 26 -9.72 3.46 -17.13
N ILE A 27 -9.90 2.98 -15.89
CA ILE A 27 -8.89 2.28 -15.09
C ILE A 27 -9.36 0.83 -14.98
N GLY A 28 -8.56 -0.11 -15.51
CA GLY A 28 -8.93 -1.52 -15.61
C GLY A 28 -8.54 -2.37 -14.41
N ALA A 29 -8.17 -1.77 -13.27
CA ALA A 29 -7.69 -2.49 -12.11
C ALA A 29 -8.09 -1.81 -10.79
N LEU A 30 -8.29 -2.60 -9.74
CA LEU A 30 -8.74 -2.15 -8.42
C LEU A 30 -7.90 -2.81 -7.32
N ASP A 31 -7.20 -2.02 -6.52
CA ASP A 31 -6.54 -2.50 -5.32
C ASP A 31 -7.55 -2.68 -4.19
N LEU A 32 -7.44 -3.78 -3.46
CA LEU A 32 -8.36 -4.12 -2.38
C LEU A 32 -7.74 -3.91 -1.01
N GLY A 33 -8.56 -3.53 -0.04
CA GLY A 33 -8.12 -3.31 1.34
C GLY A 33 -9.15 -3.76 2.37
N LEU A 34 -8.85 -3.50 3.64
CA LEU A 34 -9.65 -3.89 4.80
C LEU A 34 -10.49 -2.74 5.37
N PHE A 35 -10.78 -1.69 4.60
CA PHE A 35 -11.47 -0.51 5.10
C PHE A 35 -12.82 -0.27 4.43
N TYR A 36 -13.81 0.17 5.24
CA TYR A 36 -15.11 0.69 4.82
C TYR A 36 -16.00 -0.35 4.10
N ARG A 37 -17.02 0.09 3.38
CA ARG A 37 -17.95 -0.79 2.65
C ARG A 37 -17.31 -1.54 1.47
N SER A 38 -16.20 -1.01 0.97
CA SER A 38 -15.37 -1.67 -0.05
C SER A 38 -14.37 -2.67 0.54
N ALA A 39 -14.43 -2.93 1.83
CA ALA A 39 -13.51 -3.83 2.50
C ALA A 39 -13.86 -5.31 2.30
N LEU A 40 -12.82 -6.13 2.26
CA LEU A 40 -12.94 -7.57 2.44
C LEU A 40 -12.92 -7.91 3.93
N SER A 41 -13.67 -8.92 4.33
CA SER A 41 -13.64 -9.39 5.71
C SER A 41 -12.37 -10.19 5.95
N LYS A 42 -11.52 -9.68 6.86
CA LYS A 42 -10.32 -10.39 7.32
C LYS A 42 -10.66 -11.77 7.89
N ALA A 43 -11.70 -11.85 8.71
CA ALA A 43 -12.14 -13.12 9.30
C ALA A 43 -12.56 -14.15 8.25
N GLU A 44 -13.21 -13.72 7.16
CA GLU A 44 -13.55 -14.61 6.06
C GLU A 44 -12.32 -15.07 5.28
N ILE A 45 -11.36 -14.16 5.00
CA ILE A 45 -10.10 -14.54 4.34
C ILE A 45 -9.33 -15.57 5.16
N LEU A 46 -9.21 -15.35 6.46
CA LEU A 46 -8.51 -16.27 7.36
C LEU A 46 -9.27 -17.60 7.52
N GLY A 47 -10.60 -17.60 7.46
CA GLY A 47 -11.44 -18.78 7.59
C GLY A 47 -11.55 -19.60 6.30
N ASP A 48 -11.92 -18.96 5.20
CA ASP A 48 -12.11 -19.60 3.88
C ASP A 48 -11.55 -18.70 2.75
N PRO A 49 -10.22 -18.70 2.53
CA PRO A 49 -9.58 -17.88 1.49
C PRO A 49 -10.12 -18.20 0.08
N LYS A 50 -10.51 -19.44 -0.17
CA LYS A 50 -11.03 -19.85 -1.48
C LYS A 50 -12.37 -19.19 -1.79
N ALA A 51 -13.32 -19.20 -0.86
CA ALA A 51 -14.63 -18.58 -1.07
C ALA A 51 -14.49 -17.06 -1.31
N VAL A 52 -13.58 -16.40 -0.59
CA VAL A 52 -13.29 -14.97 -0.80
C VAL A 52 -12.62 -14.73 -2.15
N ALA A 53 -11.66 -15.55 -2.54
CA ALA A 53 -10.99 -15.46 -3.84
C ALA A 53 -11.99 -15.64 -5.00
N ASP A 54 -12.92 -16.58 -4.91
CA ASP A 54 -13.95 -16.79 -5.91
C ASP A 54 -14.85 -15.54 -6.07
N ARG A 55 -15.20 -14.87 -4.96
CA ARG A 55 -15.95 -13.60 -5.00
C ARG A 55 -15.14 -12.47 -5.64
N VAL A 56 -13.86 -12.37 -5.32
CA VAL A 56 -12.97 -11.34 -5.90
C VAL A 56 -12.83 -11.54 -7.40
N ARG A 57 -12.58 -12.77 -7.86
CA ARG A 57 -12.55 -13.07 -9.30
C ARG A 57 -13.89 -12.77 -9.99
N GLY A 58 -14.99 -12.98 -9.29
CA GLY A 58 -16.34 -12.65 -9.77
C GLY A 58 -16.58 -11.15 -10.02
N LEU A 59 -15.71 -10.25 -9.51
CA LEU A 59 -15.78 -8.83 -9.81
C LEU A 59 -15.43 -8.49 -11.27
N GLY A 60 -14.71 -9.37 -11.97
CA GLY A 60 -14.36 -9.19 -13.39
C GLY A 60 -13.39 -8.03 -13.64
N ILE A 61 -12.58 -7.65 -12.66
CA ILE A 61 -11.55 -6.61 -12.75
C ILE A 61 -10.20 -7.18 -12.28
N GLU A 62 -9.09 -6.69 -12.82
CA GLU A 62 -7.75 -7.05 -12.35
C GLU A 62 -7.50 -6.48 -10.94
N VAL A 63 -6.93 -7.30 -10.04
CA VAL A 63 -6.60 -6.88 -8.67
C VAL A 63 -5.09 -6.96 -8.47
N PRO A 64 -4.36 -5.85 -8.63
CA PRO A 64 -2.91 -5.82 -8.52
C PRO A 64 -2.37 -6.05 -7.12
N SER A 65 -3.05 -5.53 -6.12
CA SER A 65 -2.56 -5.52 -4.75
C SER A 65 -3.69 -5.65 -3.72
N TYR A 66 -3.33 -6.24 -2.58
CA TYR A 66 -4.20 -6.34 -1.41
C TYR A 66 -3.49 -5.78 -0.18
N TYR A 67 -4.15 -4.87 0.53
CA TYR A 67 -3.70 -4.37 1.82
C TYR A 67 -4.15 -5.29 2.95
N HIS A 68 -3.19 -5.84 3.70
CA HIS A 68 -3.47 -6.62 4.89
C HIS A 68 -2.98 -5.92 6.17
N LEU A 69 -3.84 -5.84 7.16
CA LEU A 69 -3.52 -5.32 8.50
C LEU A 69 -3.65 -6.45 9.53
N PHE A 70 -2.56 -6.73 10.24
CA PHE A 70 -2.57 -7.68 11.34
C PHE A 70 -3.28 -7.08 12.56
N GLY A 71 -4.07 -7.91 13.26
CA GLY A 71 -4.81 -7.47 14.43
C GLY A 71 -5.86 -6.41 14.14
N GLU A 72 -6.18 -5.62 15.14
CA GLU A 72 -7.14 -4.51 15.06
C GLU A 72 -6.41 -3.17 15.18
N GLY A 73 -6.52 -2.34 14.14
CA GLY A 73 -5.81 -1.05 14.07
C GLY A 73 -4.28 -1.19 14.02
N LEU A 74 -3.58 -0.06 14.01
CA LEU A 74 -2.12 -0.03 13.84
C LEU A 74 -1.32 -0.62 15.02
N ALA A 75 -1.90 -0.68 16.20
CA ALA A 75 -1.22 -1.13 17.42
C ALA A 75 -1.36 -2.64 17.67
N GLY A 76 -2.49 -3.24 17.22
CA GLY A 76 -2.74 -4.67 17.47
C GLY A 76 -1.90 -5.56 16.57
N GLN A 77 -1.22 -6.58 17.13
CA GLN A 77 -0.43 -7.58 16.36
C GLN A 77 0.56 -6.95 15.35
N ASN A 78 0.97 -5.69 15.53
CA ASN A 78 1.89 -5.06 14.59
C ASN A 78 3.27 -5.74 14.60
N LEU A 79 4.02 -5.60 13.52
CA LEU A 79 5.27 -6.34 13.31
C LEU A 79 6.36 -6.01 14.33
N ALA A 80 6.31 -4.84 14.97
CA ALA A 80 7.24 -4.43 16.01
C ALA A 80 6.79 -4.83 17.43
N LEU A 81 5.64 -5.50 17.59
CA LEU A 81 5.16 -5.98 18.87
C LEU A 81 5.76 -7.34 19.20
N PRO A 82 6.58 -7.48 20.27
CA PRO A 82 7.14 -8.77 20.66
C PRO A 82 6.06 -9.83 20.86
N GLY A 83 6.29 -11.03 20.34
CA GLY A 83 5.39 -12.18 20.49
C GLY A 83 4.28 -12.27 19.44
N SER A 84 4.08 -11.27 18.58
CA SER A 84 3.05 -11.31 17.53
C SER A 84 3.40 -12.20 16.34
N VAL A 85 4.67 -12.54 16.13
CA VAL A 85 5.18 -13.20 14.93
C VAL A 85 4.48 -14.52 14.60
N THR A 86 4.23 -15.37 15.59
CA THR A 86 3.61 -16.70 15.38
C THR A 86 2.20 -16.57 14.80
N GLN A 87 1.39 -15.67 15.36
CA GLN A 87 0.04 -15.43 14.85
C GLN A 87 0.09 -14.75 13.47
N ASN A 88 0.98 -13.77 13.29
CA ASN A 88 1.13 -13.08 12.02
C ASN A 88 1.56 -14.02 10.88
N VAL A 89 2.43 -15.01 11.16
CA VAL A 89 2.81 -16.07 10.21
C VAL A 89 1.60 -16.93 9.83
N ALA A 90 0.79 -17.34 10.81
CA ALA A 90 -0.43 -18.13 10.55
C ALA A 90 -1.44 -17.33 9.71
N ASP A 91 -1.67 -16.07 10.06
CA ASP A 91 -2.58 -15.18 9.32
C ASP A 91 -2.07 -14.92 7.89
N LEU A 92 -0.76 -14.61 7.74
CA LEU A 92 -0.17 -14.37 6.42
C LEU A 92 -0.27 -15.59 5.51
N SER A 93 -0.09 -16.81 6.03
CA SER A 93 -0.23 -18.03 5.23
C SER A 93 -1.62 -18.11 4.57
N ARG A 94 -2.68 -17.76 5.30
CA ARG A 94 -4.05 -17.75 4.75
C ARG A 94 -4.25 -16.59 3.76
N VAL A 95 -3.67 -15.43 4.05
CA VAL A 95 -3.73 -14.27 3.17
C VAL A 95 -2.99 -14.51 1.85
N MET A 96 -1.84 -15.14 1.89
CA MET A 96 -1.08 -15.47 0.67
C MET A 96 -1.79 -16.56 -0.15
N GLU A 97 -2.41 -17.56 0.50
CA GLU A 97 -3.29 -18.52 -0.18
C GLU A 97 -4.46 -17.81 -0.88
N PHE A 98 -5.12 -16.87 -0.20
CA PHE A 98 -6.18 -16.03 -0.80
C PHE A 98 -5.63 -15.26 -2.01
N ALA A 99 -4.48 -14.61 -1.86
CA ALA A 99 -3.89 -13.82 -2.93
C ALA A 99 -3.56 -14.66 -4.17
N ASP A 100 -2.97 -15.84 -3.99
CA ASP A 100 -2.69 -16.76 -5.09
C ASP A 100 -3.98 -17.24 -5.79
N LEU A 101 -5.02 -17.60 -5.03
CA LEU A 101 -6.30 -18.06 -5.56
C LEU A 101 -7.07 -16.94 -6.28
N ALA A 102 -6.92 -15.70 -5.82
CA ALA A 102 -7.55 -14.52 -6.43
C ALA A 102 -6.70 -13.89 -7.55
N GLU A 103 -5.52 -14.45 -7.85
CA GLU A 103 -4.56 -13.94 -8.84
C GLU A 103 -4.06 -12.51 -8.52
N ILE A 104 -3.96 -12.18 -7.23
CA ILE A 104 -3.43 -10.90 -6.75
C ILE A 104 -1.91 -10.90 -6.85
N GLY A 105 -1.33 -9.85 -7.45
CA GLY A 105 0.10 -9.78 -7.71
C GLY A 105 0.97 -9.46 -6.49
N SER A 106 0.43 -8.72 -5.51
CA SER A 106 1.14 -8.35 -4.30
C SER A 106 0.22 -8.23 -3.08
N VAL A 107 0.79 -8.48 -1.91
CA VAL A 107 0.18 -8.19 -0.61
C VAL A 107 1.09 -7.20 0.08
N PHE A 108 0.55 -6.06 0.53
CA PHE A 108 1.32 -5.15 1.35
C PHE A 108 0.78 -5.09 2.78
N ILE A 109 1.73 -4.88 3.70
CA ILE A 109 1.53 -4.81 5.14
C ILE A 109 2.27 -3.59 5.70
N LEU A 110 1.96 -3.19 6.93
CA LEU A 110 2.67 -2.09 7.58
C LEU A 110 3.87 -2.58 8.40
N PRO A 111 4.94 -1.79 8.51
CA PRO A 111 6.17 -2.21 9.20
C PRO A 111 6.03 -2.32 10.73
N GLY A 112 4.96 -1.78 11.31
CA GLY A 112 4.74 -1.72 12.75
C GLY A 112 5.04 -0.34 13.36
N ILE A 113 4.68 -0.18 14.62
CA ILE A 113 4.82 1.08 15.36
C ILE A 113 5.88 0.97 16.45
N VAL A 114 6.28 2.11 17.03
CA VAL A 114 7.03 2.11 18.29
C VAL A 114 6.04 1.85 19.42
N ASN A 115 6.07 0.66 20.02
CA ASN A 115 5.16 0.30 21.11
C ASN A 115 5.58 0.96 22.44
N PRO A 116 4.66 1.12 23.41
CA PRO A 116 5.01 1.66 24.72
C PRO A 116 6.21 0.95 25.36
N GLY A 117 7.19 1.72 25.80
CA GLY A 117 8.42 1.20 26.40
C GLY A 117 9.50 0.73 25.43
N GLN A 118 9.26 0.81 24.11
CA GLN A 118 10.29 0.53 23.10
C GLN A 118 11.00 1.81 22.63
N SER A 119 12.28 1.68 22.30
CA SER A 119 12.96 2.63 21.42
C SER A 119 12.63 2.32 19.94
N ARG A 120 12.87 3.28 19.05
CA ARG A 120 12.72 3.06 17.60
C ARG A 120 13.61 1.93 17.07
N ASP A 121 14.85 1.80 17.60
CA ASP A 121 15.75 0.72 17.23
C ASP A 121 15.27 -0.64 17.71
N GLN A 122 14.67 -0.72 18.90
CA GLN A 122 14.03 -1.96 19.40
C GLN A 122 12.84 -2.35 18.55
N ALA A 123 11.98 -1.39 18.19
CA ALA A 123 10.87 -1.63 17.27
C ALA A 123 11.35 -2.15 15.91
N ALA A 124 12.41 -1.53 15.36
CA ALA A 124 13.03 -1.98 14.12
C ALA A 124 13.58 -3.40 14.20
N ALA A 125 14.28 -3.75 15.30
CA ALA A 125 14.84 -5.09 15.48
C ALA A 125 13.73 -6.17 15.51
N VAL A 126 12.68 -5.96 16.30
CA VAL A 126 11.54 -6.89 16.39
C VAL A 126 10.81 -7.01 15.05
N SER A 127 10.63 -5.89 14.34
CA SER A 127 10.00 -5.91 13.03
C SER A 127 10.85 -6.65 11.99
N ILE A 128 12.17 -6.52 12.02
CA ILE A 128 13.08 -7.28 11.12
C ILE A 128 12.93 -8.79 11.36
N GLU A 129 12.91 -9.25 12.60
CA GLU A 129 12.67 -10.67 12.93
C GLU A 129 11.31 -11.13 12.41
N SER A 130 10.27 -10.34 12.63
CA SER A 130 8.92 -10.64 12.11
C SER A 130 8.91 -10.70 10.58
N LEU A 131 9.51 -9.73 9.90
CA LEU A 131 9.59 -9.69 8.44
C LEU A 131 10.33 -10.89 7.86
N GLN A 132 11.42 -11.33 8.48
CA GLN A 132 12.17 -12.52 8.01
C GLN A 132 11.27 -13.76 8.02
N ALA A 133 10.50 -13.98 9.09
CA ALA A 133 9.56 -15.09 9.17
C ALA A 133 8.41 -14.98 8.14
N LEU A 134 7.91 -13.77 7.92
CA LEU A 134 6.84 -13.53 6.94
C LEU A 134 7.33 -13.68 5.49
N ILE A 135 8.56 -13.28 5.20
CA ILE A 135 9.19 -13.45 3.87
C ILE A 135 9.38 -14.94 3.56
N GLU A 136 9.73 -15.76 4.54
CA GLU A 136 9.81 -17.21 4.36
C GLU A 136 8.45 -17.79 3.94
N VAL A 137 7.36 -17.41 4.62
CA VAL A 137 6.01 -17.79 4.22
C VAL A 137 5.70 -17.35 2.79
N ALA A 138 5.92 -16.07 2.49
CA ALA A 138 5.62 -15.49 1.18
C ALA A 138 6.44 -16.14 0.05
N GLY A 139 7.64 -16.64 0.35
CA GLY A 139 8.50 -17.32 -0.62
C GLY A 139 7.90 -18.61 -1.23
N HIS A 140 6.83 -19.16 -0.62
CA HIS A 140 6.10 -20.32 -1.11
C HIS A 140 4.91 -19.97 -2.01
N HIS A 141 4.66 -18.68 -2.25
CA HIS A 141 3.50 -18.16 -2.98
C HIS A 141 3.91 -17.35 -4.23
N LYS A 142 2.93 -17.10 -5.11
CA LYS A 142 3.15 -16.30 -6.33
C LYS A 142 3.06 -14.81 -6.04
N ALA A 143 2.12 -14.42 -5.17
CA ALA A 143 1.95 -13.04 -4.76
C ALA A 143 3.21 -12.56 -4.00
N ARG A 144 3.65 -11.33 -4.27
CA ARG A 144 4.82 -10.74 -3.62
C ARG A 144 4.41 -10.04 -2.33
N LEU A 145 5.10 -10.34 -1.24
CA LEU A 145 4.96 -9.58 0.01
C LEU A 145 5.78 -8.30 -0.08
N CYS A 146 5.20 -7.17 0.34
CA CYS A 146 5.91 -5.90 0.48
C CYS A 146 5.41 -5.12 1.70
N ILE A 147 6.17 -4.11 2.13
CA ILE A 147 5.77 -3.20 3.21
C ILE A 147 5.49 -1.80 2.66
N GLU A 148 4.52 -1.12 3.25
CA GLU A 148 4.32 0.31 3.04
C GLU A 148 4.96 1.10 4.18
N PRO A 149 6.03 1.88 3.93
CA PRO A 149 6.53 2.87 4.87
C PRO A 149 5.42 3.89 5.16
N HIS A 150 5.04 4.02 6.43
CA HIS A 150 3.81 4.73 6.79
C HIS A 150 4.08 5.75 7.90
N VAL A 151 3.44 6.92 7.83
CA VAL A 151 3.41 7.87 8.95
C VAL A 151 2.92 7.17 10.22
N HIS A 152 3.44 7.54 11.38
CA HIS A 152 3.19 6.92 12.70
C HIS A 152 3.74 5.50 12.85
N SER A 153 4.41 4.94 11.84
CA SER A 153 5.21 3.72 12.03
C SER A 153 6.59 4.06 12.61
N PHE A 154 7.39 3.04 12.93
CA PHE A 154 8.79 3.30 13.24
C PHE A 154 9.62 3.62 11.97
N ALA A 155 9.14 3.24 10.79
CA ALA A 155 9.82 3.36 9.50
C ALA A 155 9.37 4.63 8.74
N GLU A 156 9.56 5.80 9.37
CA GLU A 156 9.13 7.10 8.84
C GLU A 156 10.21 7.82 8.01
N SER A 157 11.46 7.37 8.01
CA SER A 157 12.52 8.03 7.25
C SER A 157 13.03 7.15 6.10
N PRO A 158 13.45 7.74 4.96
CA PRO A 158 14.06 6.99 3.86
C PRO A 158 15.24 6.12 4.32
N ALA A 159 16.06 6.62 5.25
CA ALA A 159 17.21 5.88 5.80
C ALA A 159 16.78 4.64 6.60
N MET A 160 15.71 4.73 7.42
CA MET A 160 15.19 3.58 8.16
C MET A 160 14.57 2.55 7.21
N VAL A 161 13.83 3.00 6.21
CA VAL A 161 13.24 2.12 5.18
C VAL A 161 14.35 1.41 4.39
N ARG A 162 15.40 2.13 3.99
CA ARG A 162 16.55 1.55 3.31
C ARG A 162 17.23 0.48 4.17
N ARG A 163 17.41 0.74 5.47
CA ARG A 163 17.94 -0.27 6.42
C ARG A 163 17.08 -1.52 6.45
N LEU A 164 15.74 -1.40 6.49
CA LEU A 164 14.83 -2.56 6.46
C LEU A 164 15.02 -3.37 5.18
N VAL A 165 15.02 -2.72 4.04
CA VAL A 165 15.20 -3.35 2.74
C VAL A 165 16.56 -4.04 2.63
N ASP A 166 17.64 -3.37 3.04
CA ASP A 166 19.00 -3.92 2.97
C ASP A 166 19.19 -5.16 3.85
N VAL A 167 18.51 -5.23 5.00
CA VAL A 167 18.64 -6.35 5.95
C VAL A 167 17.70 -7.50 5.60
N THR A 168 16.50 -7.22 5.11
CA THR A 168 15.45 -8.25 4.91
C THR A 168 15.23 -8.64 3.46
N GLY A 169 15.60 -7.78 2.51
CA GLY A 169 15.27 -7.94 1.09
C GLY A 169 13.80 -7.69 0.76
N ILE A 170 12.99 -7.19 1.72
CA ILE A 170 11.56 -6.92 1.48
C ILE A 170 11.37 -5.85 0.42
N GLY A 171 10.38 -6.05 -0.45
CA GLY A 171 9.94 -5.02 -1.38
C GLY A 171 9.07 -3.95 -0.73
N LEU A 172 8.83 -2.86 -1.46
CA LEU A 172 8.06 -1.73 -0.99
C LEU A 172 6.74 -1.56 -1.76
N ALA A 173 5.65 -1.32 -1.04
CA ALA A 173 4.54 -0.53 -1.54
C ALA A 173 4.94 0.93 -1.30
N LEU A 174 5.49 1.56 -2.32
CA LEU A 174 6.14 2.86 -2.17
C LEU A 174 5.13 3.99 -2.35
N ASP A 175 4.84 4.69 -1.26
CA ASP A 175 4.04 5.92 -1.26
C ASP A 175 4.91 7.12 -0.85
N TYR A 176 5.21 7.98 -1.81
CA TYR A 176 5.98 9.21 -1.58
C TYR A 176 5.26 10.20 -0.66
N ALA A 177 3.93 10.12 -0.59
CA ALA A 177 3.13 11.05 0.21
C ALA A 177 3.43 10.94 1.71
N HIS A 178 3.70 9.74 2.22
CA HIS A 178 4.07 9.56 3.62
C HIS A 178 5.34 10.32 3.98
N PHE A 179 6.33 10.32 3.11
CA PHE A 179 7.58 11.05 3.31
C PHE A 179 7.40 12.56 3.13
N ALA A 180 6.66 12.98 2.10
CA ALA A 180 6.36 14.40 1.87
C ALA A 180 5.56 15.00 3.02
N CYS A 181 4.63 14.26 3.63
CA CYS A 181 3.90 14.66 4.83
C CYS A 181 4.82 14.92 6.02
N LEU A 182 5.90 14.18 6.14
CA LEU A 182 6.93 14.32 7.18
C LEU A 182 8.00 15.37 6.83
N GLY A 183 7.90 15.99 5.66
CA GLY A 183 8.80 17.07 5.22
C GLY A 183 10.03 16.61 4.43
N TYR A 184 10.13 15.34 4.05
CA TYR A 184 11.16 14.86 3.14
C TYR A 184 10.91 15.37 1.71
N ARG A 185 11.97 15.74 1.02
CA ARG A 185 11.89 16.09 -0.41
C ARG A 185 11.86 14.80 -1.24
N GLN A 186 11.30 14.88 -2.43
CA GLN A 186 11.17 13.75 -3.34
C GLN A 186 12.51 13.08 -3.63
N GLU A 187 13.56 13.86 -3.84
CA GLU A 187 14.92 13.36 -4.15
C GLU A 187 15.54 12.54 -3.01
N GLU A 188 15.05 12.71 -1.78
CA GLU A 188 15.49 11.90 -0.63
C GLU A 188 14.79 10.53 -0.60
N VAL A 189 13.64 10.40 -1.29
CA VAL A 189 12.85 9.18 -1.40
C VAL A 189 13.19 8.38 -2.67
N ASP A 190 13.55 9.06 -3.75
CA ASP A 190 13.89 8.48 -5.06
C ASP A 190 14.84 7.27 -4.98
N PRO A 191 15.87 7.22 -4.08
CA PRO A 191 16.72 6.05 -3.93
C PRO A 191 16.00 4.76 -3.47
N LEU A 192 14.75 4.85 -3.05
CA LEU A 192 13.92 3.68 -2.70
C LEU A 192 13.20 3.07 -3.92
N ALA A 193 13.10 3.79 -5.03
CA ALA A 193 12.40 3.35 -6.23
C ALA A 193 12.81 1.97 -6.77
N PRO A 194 14.11 1.56 -6.75
CA PRO A 194 14.51 0.22 -7.18
C PRO A 194 13.91 -0.94 -6.37
N HIS A 195 13.39 -0.66 -5.19
CA HIS A 195 12.78 -1.64 -4.29
C HIS A 195 11.24 -1.68 -4.39
N ALA A 196 10.65 -0.85 -5.25
CA ALA A 196 9.20 -0.80 -5.41
C ALA A 196 8.65 -2.11 -6.01
N VAL A 197 7.67 -2.68 -5.37
CA VAL A 197 6.83 -3.80 -5.83
C VAL A 197 5.48 -3.28 -6.30
N HIS A 198 4.98 -2.29 -5.58
CA HIS A 198 3.75 -1.56 -5.82
C HIS A 198 3.98 -0.08 -5.52
N VAL A 199 3.20 0.83 -6.08
CA VAL A 199 3.37 2.28 -5.86
C VAL A 199 2.00 2.90 -5.64
N HIS A 200 1.86 3.68 -4.56
CA HIS A 200 0.69 4.51 -4.32
C HIS A 200 0.94 5.94 -4.79
N LEU A 201 -0.07 6.54 -5.40
CA LEU A 201 -0.04 7.90 -5.91
C LEU A 201 -1.12 8.75 -5.27
N ARG A 202 -0.73 9.71 -4.47
CA ARG A 202 -1.53 10.84 -4.02
C ARG A 202 -0.64 12.06 -3.87
N GLN A 203 -1.21 13.23 -4.01
CA GLN A 203 -0.47 14.46 -3.79
C GLN A 203 -0.40 14.75 -2.29
N ALA A 204 0.74 15.24 -1.83
CA ALA A 204 0.99 15.53 -0.42
C ALA A 204 1.86 16.78 -0.26
N ARG A 205 1.94 17.26 0.97
CA ARG A 205 2.87 18.31 1.40
C ARG A 205 3.16 18.16 2.88
N MET A 206 4.15 18.84 3.39
CA MET A 206 4.49 18.80 4.81
C MET A 206 3.25 19.09 5.68
N GLY A 207 2.99 18.20 6.65
CA GLY A 207 1.86 18.25 7.57
C GLY A 207 0.51 17.83 6.98
N ALA A 208 0.46 17.40 5.70
CA ALA A 208 -0.75 16.89 5.07
C ALA A 208 -0.41 15.68 4.18
N LEU A 209 -0.93 14.51 4.57
CA LEU A 209 -0.73 13.26 3.82
C LEU A 209 -1.45 13.28 2.47
N GLN A 210 -2.46 14.12 2.32
CA GLN A 210 -3.08 14.41 1.04
C GLN A 210 -3.25 15.91 0.85
N ALA A 211 -2.95 16.38 -0.34
CA ALA A 211 -3.16 17.75 -0.80
C ALA A 211 -3.88 17.74 -2.14
N LYS A 212 -4.50 18.86 -2.53
CA LYS A 212 -4.98 19.04 -3.90
C LYS A 212 -3.81 18.93 -4.87
N PHE A 213 -4.05 18.37 -6.05
CA PHE A 213 -3.00 18.13 -7.05
C PHE A 213 -2.11 19.36 -7.30
N ALA A 214 -2.72 20.54 -7.44
CA ALA A 214 -2.01 21.79 -7.69
C ALA A 214 -1.34 22.42 -6.44
N GLN A 215 -1.54 21.87 -5.24
CA GLN A 215 -1.11 22.47 -3.96
C GLN A 215 -0.08 21.62 -3.20
N GLY A 216 0.26 20.47 -3.72
CA GLY A 216 1.26 19.61 -3.10
C GLY A 216 2.67 19.83 -3.63
N THR A 217 3.60 19.05 -3.11
CA THR A 217 5.03 19.20 -3.37
C THR A 217 5.62 18.10 -4.25
N LEU A 218 4.83 17.03 -4.54
CA LEU A 218 5.30 15.91 -5.36
C LEU A 218 5.23 16.25 -6.84
N ASN A 219 6.33 16.01 -7.55
CA ASN A 219 6.45 16.14 -9.00
C ASN A 219 6.25 14.78 -9.66
N PHE A 220 5.03 14.45 -10.06
CA PHE A 220 4.70 13.15 -10.62
C PHE A 220 5.44 12.83 -11.93
N PRO A 221 5.60 13.72 -12.92
CA PRO A 221 6.42 13.43 -14.10
C PRO A 221 7.85 13.02 -13.74
N ALA A 222 8.50 13.68 -12.78
CA ALA A 222 9.82 13.31 -12.30
C ALA A 222 9.80 11.95 -11.59
N MET A 223 8.80 11.70 -10.73
CA MET A 223 8.61 10.41 -10.05
C MET A 223 8.45 9.26 -11.05
N PHE A 224 7.62 9.44 -12.07
CA PHE A 224 7.42 8.42 -13.12
C PHE A 224 8.71 8.14 -13.89
N ALA A 225 9.52 9.17 -14.15
CA ALA A 225 10.85 9.00 -14.77
C ALA A 225 11.79 8.21 -13.84
N THR A 226 11.86 8.56 -12.56
CA THR A 226 12.65 7.82 -11.55
C THR A 226 12.25 6.35 -11.47
N LEU A 227 10.95 6.06 -11.40
CA LEU A 227 10.44 4.68 -11.36
C LEU A 227 10.80 3.91 -12.65
N ARG A 228 10.61 4.53 -13.82
CA ARG A 228 11.00 3.93 -15.11
C ARG A 228 12.49 3.63 -15.16
N ASP A 229 13.32 4.59 -14.76
CA ASP A 229 14.78 4.49 -14.81
C ASP A 229 15.31 3.46 -13.79
N ALA A 230 14.57 3.23 -12.69
CA ALA A 230 14.76 2.12 -11.75
C ALA A 230 14.28 0.75 -12.29
N GLY A 231 13.71 0.70 -13.51
CA GLY A 231 13.20 -0.53 -14.12
C GLY A 231 11.82 -0.96 -13.63
N TYR A 232 11.09 -0.10 -12.90
CA TYR A 232 9.76 -0.42 -12.42
C TYR A 232 8.74 -0.48 -13.55
N GLN A 233 8.02 -1.59 -13.66
CA GLN A 233 6.99 -1.81 -14.69
C GLN A 233 5.62 -2.17 -14.09
N GLY A 234 5.50 -2.11 -12.77
CA GLY A 234 4.32 -2.51 -12.02
C GLY A 234 3.15 -1.52 -12.10
N TRP A 235 2.35 -1.51 -11.06
CA TRP A 235 1.14 -0.73 -10.95
C TRP A 235 1.34 0.54 -10.14
N LEU A 236 0.66 1.59 -10.57
CA LEU A 236 0.55 2.88 -9.88
C LEU A 236 -0.88 3.02 -9.40
N ALA A 237 -1.12 2.83 -8.12
CA ALA A 237 -2.42 2.91 -7.50
C ALA A 237 -2.80 4.36 -7.21
N LEU A 238 -3.87 4.83 -7.81
CA LEU A 238 -4.43 6.16 -7.52
C LEU A 238 -5.14 6.11 -6.18
N GLU A 239 -4.59 6.81 -5.20
CA GLU A 239 -5.02 6.75 -3.79
C GLU A 239 -5.48 8.10 -3.26
N ALA A 240 -6.33 8.80 -3.98
CA ALA A 240 -7.02 9.95 -3.39
C ALA A 240 -8.06 9.46 -2.39
N VAL A 241 -8.01 9.94 -1.14
CA VAL A 241 -8.87 9.44 -0.04
C VAL A 241 -9.66 10.57 0.62
N HIS A 242 -10.73 10.19 1.35
CA HIS A 242 -11.45 11.07 2.26
C HIS A 242 -11.50 10.40 3.63
N GLN A 243 -10.59 10.77 4.52
CA GLN A 243 -10.45 10.17 5.84
C GLN A 243 -10.11 11.25 6.87
N ASP A 244 -10.59 11.11 8.11
CA ASP A 244 -10.18 11.95 9.23
C ASP A 244 -8.83 11.46 9.79
N TYR A 245 -7.77 11.64 8.99
CA TYR A 245 -6.42 11.20 9.30
C TYR A 245 -5.39 12.09 8.59
N MET A 246 -4.47 12.70 9.34
CA MET A 246 -3.32 13.46 8.79
C MET A 246 -3.69 14.47 7.68
N ASN A 247 -4.80 15.21 7.88
CA ASN A 247 -5.32 16.18 6.90
C ASN A 247 -5.69 15.58 5.54
N THR A 248 -6.24 14.38 5.51
CA THR A 248 -6.70 13.72 4.29
C THR A 248 -8.20 13.90 4.00
N LEU A 249 -8.88 14.80 4.69
CA LEU A 249 -10.26 15.16 4.35
C LEU A 249 -10.28 15.91 3.01
N SER A 250 -10.74 15.22 1.98
CA SER A 250 -10.92 15.76 0.64
C SER A 250 -12.35 15.50 0.19
N GLU A 251 -13.08 16.55 -0.15
CA GLU A 251 -14.47 16.42 -0.61
C GLU A 251 -14.54 15.93 -2.07
N ASP A 252 -13.46 16.07 -2.82
CA ASP A 252 -13.43 15.78 -4.27
C ASP A 252 -12.35 14.75 -4.63
N VAL A 253 -12.57 13.51 -4.17
CA VAL A 253 -11.69 12.37 -4.48
C VAL A 253 -11.64 12.08 -5.98
N ILE A 254 -12.76 12.25 -6.69
CA ILE A 254 -12.84 11.98 -8.13
C ILE A 254 -11.96 12.93 -8.92
N THR A 255 -12.03 14.23 -8.67
CA THR A 255 -11.20 15.23 -9.40
C THR A 255 -9.71 14.98 -9.15
N GLU A 256 -9.31 14.69 -7.92
CA GLU A 256 -7.91 14.38 -7.60
C GLU A 256 -7.43 13.09 -8.29
N THR A 257 -8.27 12.06 -8.32
CA THR A 257 -8.00 10.81 -9.05
C THR A 257 -7.85 11.06 -10.56
N VAL A 258 -8.75 11.85 -11.16
CA VAL A 258 -8.69 12.22 -12.56
C VAL A 258 -7.44 13.03 -12.88
N ALA A 259 -7.07 13.99 -12.03
CA ALA A 259 -5.86 14.80 -12.22
C ALA A 259 -4.59 13.94 -12.24
N LEU A 260 -4.47 12.97 -11.31
CA LEU A 260 -3.35 12.03 -11.27
C LEU A 260 -3.33 11.10 -12.50
N ARG A 261 -4.49 10.53 -12.87
CA ARG A 261 -4.65 9.70 -14.07
C ARG A 261 -4.19 10.44 -15.32
N ASP A 262 -4.68 11.65 -15.50
CA ASP A 262 -4.42 12.44 -16.71
C ASP A 262 -2.95 12.92 -16.75
N CYS A 263 -2.36 13.22 -15.59
CA CYS A 263 -0.93 13.49 -15.48
C CYS A 263 -0.09 12.29 -15.95
N PHE A 264 -0.44 11.08 -15.53
CA PHE A 264 0.27 9.87 -15.95
C PHE A 264 0.09 9.60 -17.46
N ARG A 265 -1.13 9.72 -17.98
CA ARG A 265 -1.42 9.55 -19.41
C ARG A 265 -0.64 10.55 -20.26
N ALA A 266 -0.65 11.83 -19.90
CA ALA A 266 0.11 12.87 -20.57
C ALA A 266 1.63 12.57 -20.56
N TRP A 267 2.17 12.09 -19.42
CA TRP A 267 3.58 11.70 -19.33
C TRP A 267 3.91 10.50 -20.22
N ARG A 268 3.00 9.54 -20.33
CA ARG A 268 3.18 8.34 -21.17
C ARG A 268 2.99 8.63 -22.68
N GLY A 269 2.27 9.70 -23.04
CA GLY A 269 1.95 10.07 -24.41
C GLY A 269 0.67 9.41 -24.94
N ASP A 270 -0.25 9.10 -24.06
CA ASP A 270 -1.58 8.50 -24.36
C ASP A 270 -2.68 9.57 -24.53
#